data_0498f82cf4c9ca46e281928c1e3d258b
#
_entry.id   0498f82cf4c9ca46e281928c1e3d258b
#
_cell.length_a   1.000
_cell.length_b   1.000
_cell.length_c   1.000
_cell.angle_alpha   90.00
_cell.angle_beta   90.00
_cell.angle_gamma   90.00
#
_symmetry.space_group_name_H-M   'P 1'
#
loop_
_entity.id
_entity.type
_entity.pdbx_description
1 polymer ?
#
loop_
_entity_poly.entity_id
_entity_poly.type
_entity_poly.pdbx_seq_one_letter_code
_entity_poly.pdbx_strand_id
1 'polypeptide(L)'
;MLHAFAHGLCFGNFATKSVSSPQPLLTALNMHMNTTEIFLLAMLLIFSIPYLIWRVGKTDYYAPLVVVQIIAGILLGPGILGAAYPDYYRFVFNPQVIGALNGIAWWAVMLFVMIAGIELDLKKAWEHRRESTITASLALGVPLLFGSVAAVAMLTQAGWIGMQAQSWQFVLGVGMACAVTALPILILLMEKLDVLRQPIGQRILRYASLDDIAIWGVLALILLDWDRVGRQVGFLLAFGIATVGFRRLMVWLEERDRWYVSLIWLALCSFGADWAGLHFMVGAFLAGAVMDAHWFNQEKMDMMRHHVLLAIMPVFFLSTGLRTNWAVGGAAVFIAAAVLLFASVTGKLAGIHLAGKILKWQTGEASIIGWLLQTKALIMIIFVNILLDKRIITSETFTALLLMAVASTMLTVPMVYPKLQRMKELIFRAT
;
A
#
# COMPACT_ATOMS: atom_id res chain seq x y z
N MET A 1 29.33 62.36 31.81
CA MET A 1 28.61 63.25 32.69
C MET A 1 27.40 62.52 33.20
N LEU A 2 27.36 62.39 34.53
CA LEU A 2 26.24 62.27 35.47
C LEU A 2 25.37 61.02 35.34
N HIS A 3 25.61 60.08 36.23
CA HIS A 3 25.06 59.92 37.60
C HIS A 3 23.56 59.50 37.57
N ALA A 4 23.19 58.32 37.98
CA ALA A 4 23.19 57.64 39.28
C ALA A 4 21.86 57.86 40.03
N PHE A 5 21.48 56.81 40.77
CA PHE A 5 20.41 56.71 41.80
C PHE A 5 19.05 56.22 41.28
N ALA A 6 18.38 55.31 41.90
CA ALA A 6 18.55 54.62 43.19
C ALA A 6 17.57 53.43 43.31
N HIS A 7 17.93 52.46 44.13
CA HIS A 7 17.17 51.65 45.06
C HIS A 7 15.68 51.29 44.73
N GLY A 8 15.35 50.07 44.56
CA GLY A 8 15.28 49.01 45.57
C GLY A 8 13.83 48.59 45.80
N LEU A 9 13.48 47.38 45.48
CA LEU A 9 12.45 46.65 46.19
C LEU A 9 12.59 45.17 45.84
N CYS A 10 12.95 44.40 46.85
CA CYS A 10 12.92 42.93 46.88
C CYS A 10 11.52 42.40 46.61
N PHE A 11 11.34 41.59 45.59
CA PHE A 11 10.24 40.62 45.55
C PHE A 11 10.82 39.23 45.28
N GLY A 12 10.30 38.33 46.10
CA GLY A 12 10.82 37.02 46.37
C GLY A 12 11.06 36.12 45.18
N ASN A 13 12.13 35.34 45.29
CA ASN A 13 12.46 34.18 44.50
C ASN A 13 11.32 33.13 44.58
N PHE A 14 10.44 33.10 43.58
CA PHE A 14 9.77 31.88 43.22
C PHE A 14 10.70 31.07 42.30
N ALA A 15 11.39 30.12 42.93
CA ALA A 15 12.13 29.09 42.22
C ALA A 15 11.18 28.33 41.27
N THR A 16 11.20 28.67 39.99
CA THR A 16 10.69 27.78 38.95
C THR A 16 11.56 26.55 38.97
N LYS A 17 11.07 25.48 39.58
CA LYS A 17 11.61 24.12 39.36
C LYS A 17 11.62 23.88 37.84
N SER A 18 12.80 23.97 37.23
CA SER A 18 13.04 23.47 35.89
C SER A 18 12.68 21.98 35.93
N VAL A 19 11.63 21.62 35.23
CA VAL A 19 11.34 20.24 34.90
C VAL A 19 12.57 19.74 34.15
N SER A 20 13.37 18.91 34.81
CA SER A 20 14.55 18.29 34.23
C SER A 20 14.13 17.53 32.97
N SER A 21 14.60 18.01 31.82
CA SER A 21 14.42 17.35 30.54
C SER A 21 14.88 15.89 30.64
N PRO A 22 14.22 14.93 29.98
CA PRO A 22 14.59 13.50 30.02
C PRO A 22 15.88 13.15 29.26
N GLN A 23 16.77 14.10 29.07
CA GLN A 23 18.03 13.97 28.33
C GLN A 23 19.06 12.99 28.90
N PRO A 24 19.20 12.73 30.24
CA PRO A 24 20.27 11.88 30.70
C PRO A 24 20.08 10.39 30.42
N LEU A 25 18.85 9.92 30.26
CA LEU A 25 18.57 8.49 30.04
C LEU A 25 18.83 8.07 28.57
N LEU A 26 18.47 8.90 27.60
CA LEU A 26 18.71 8.66 26.18
C LEU A 26 20.21 8.76 25.84
N THR A 27 20.95 9.69 26.46
CA THR A 27 22.40 9.77 26.28
C THR A 27 23.15 8.61 26.91
N ALA A 28 22.69 8.09 28.04
CA ALA A 28 23.26 6.90 28.65
C ALA A 28 23.00 5.62 27.83
N LEU A 29 21.81 5.48 27.25
CA LEU A 29 21.46 4.39 26.31
C LEU A 29 22.27 4.47 25.00
N ASN A 30 22.50 5.66 24.47
CA ASN A 30 23.29 5.88 23.28
C ASN A 30 24.76 5.45 23.40
N MET A 31 25.33 5.46 24.60
CA MET A 31 26.75 5.14 24.81
C MET A 31 27.06 3.64 24.84
N HIS A 32 26.04 2.74 24.85
CA HIS A 32 26.24 1.31 25.06
C HIS A 32 25.58 0.38 24.04
N MET A 33 24.66 0.87 23.19
CA MET A 33 23.94 -0.01 22.26
C MET A 33 24.59 -0.05 20.88
N ASN A 34 24.85 -1.27 20.38
CA ASN A 34 25.34 -1.47 19.02
C ASN A 34 24.18 -1.42 18.01
N THR A 35 24.51 -1.36 16.70
CA THR A 35 23.51 -1.29 15.62
C THR A 35 22.51 -2.44 15.65
N THR A 36 22.94 -3.65 16.03
CA THR A 36 22.07 -4.82 16.11
C THR A 36 21.03 -4.67 17.23
N GLU A 37 21.45 -4.17 18.39
CA GLU A 37 20.54 -3.93 19.52
C GLU A 37 19.50 -2.85 19.19
N ILE A 38 19.91 -1.77 18.52
CA ILE A 38 19.00 -0.71 18.08
C ILE A 38 18.03 -1.26 17.02
N PHE A 39 18.52 -2.09 16.08
CA PHE A 39 17.66 -2.75 15.11
C PHE A 39 16.62 -3.66 15.78
N LEU A 40 17.02 -4.46 16.78
CA LEU A 40 16.10 -5.31 17.55
C LEU A 40 15.08 -4.48 18.34
N LEU A 41 15.48 -3.32 18.88
CA LEU A 41 14.57 -2.36 19.50
C LEU A 41 13.56 -1.81 18.49
N ALA A 42 14.00 -1.43 17.29
CA ALA A 42 13.12 -0.99 16.22
C ALA A 42 12.11 -2.11 15.85
N MET A 43 12.57 -3.36 15.69
CA MET A 43 11.69 -4.51 15.44
C MET A 43 10.68 -4.72 16.56
N LEU A 44 11.08 -4.59 17.82
CA LEU A 44 10.17 -4.67 18.97
C LEU A 44 9.05 -3.60 18.86
N LEU A 45 9.40 -2.36 18.52
CA LEU A 45 8.43 -1.28 18.33
C LEU A 45 7.51 -1.54 17.14
N ILE A 46 8.04 -2.05 16.02
CA ILE A 46 7.31 -2.37 14.80
C ILE A 46 6.19 -3.40 15.06
N PHE A 47 6.45 -4.39 15.90
CA PHE A 47 5.46 -5.41 16.22
C PHE A 47 4.56 -5.02 17.38
N SER A 48 5.12 -4.48 18.48
CA SER A 48 4.37 -4.25 19.72
C SER A 48 3.38 -3.07 19.61
N ILE A 49 3.79 -1.93 19.04
CA ILE A 49 2.96 -0.72 19.03
C ILE A 49 1.69 -0.91 18.17
N PRO A 50 1.76 -1.36 16.91
CA PRO A 50 0.55 -1.60 16.12
C PRO A 50 -0.35 -2.67 16.74
N TYR A 51 0.24 -3.74 17.27
CA TYR A 51 -0.52 -4.82 17.92
C TYR A 51 -1.26 -4.31 19.15
N LEU A 52 -0.62 -3.52 20.00
CA LEU A 52 -1.24 -2.94 21.19
C LEU A 52 -2.37 -1.98 20.80
N ILE A 53 -2.13 -1.09 19.83
CA ILE A 53 -3.17 -0.17 19.32
C ILE A 53 -4.37 -0.97 18.79
N TRP A 54 -4.11 -1.99 17.98
CA TRP A 54 -5.15 -2.82 17.39
C TRP A 54 -5.94 -3.61 18.44
N ARG A 55 -5.23 -4.23 19.39
CA ARG A 55 -5.84 -5.10 20.40
C ARG A 55 -6.55 -4.33 21.50
N VAL A 56 -5.90 -3.31 22.07
CA VAL A 56 -6.44 -2.49 23.16
C VAL A 56 -7.52 -1.54 22.62
N GLY A 57 -7.27 -0.93 21.47
CA GLY A 57 -8.22 -0.05 20.79
C GLY A 57 -9.43 -0.75 20.20
N LYS A 58 -9.44 -2.10 20.16
CA LYS A 58 -10.49 -2.91 19.52
C LYS A 58 -10.83 -2.40 18.10
N THR A 59 -9.79 -1.95 17.38
CA THR A 59 -9.94 -1.27 16.10
C THR A 59 -10.33 -2.21 14.96
N ASP A 60 -10.38 -3.50 15.22
CA ASP A 60 -10.61 -4.55 14.23
C ASP A 60 -11.83 -4.30 13.32
N TYR A 61 -12.89 -3.71 13.86
CA TYR A 61 -14.09 -3.37 13.08
C TYR A 61 -13.83 -2.27 12.03
N TYR A 62 -13.00 -1.26 12.37
CA TYR A 62 -12.77 -0.09 11.52
C TYR A 62 -11.46 -0.19 10.73
N ALA A 63 -10.43 -0.78 11.33
CA ALA A 63 -9.08 -0.81 10.79
C ALA A 63 -8.47 -2.21 10.96
N PRO A 64 -8.29 -2.97 9.87
CA PRO A 64 -7.46 -4.18 9.89
C PRO A 64 -6.06 -3.88 10.40
N LEU A 65 -5.38 -4.89 10.98
CA LEU A 65 -4.03 -4.73 11.56
C LEU A 65 -3.04 -4.05 10.60
N VAL A 66 -3.10 -4.36 9.30
CA VAL A 66 -2.29 -3.72 8.25
C VAL A 66 -2.44 -2.20 8.24
N VAL A 67 -3.68 -1.70 8.34
CA VAL A 67 -3.96 -0.25 8.39
C VAL A 67 -3.38 0.36 9.67
N VAL A 68 -3.52 -0.34 10.79
CA VAL A 68 -2.96 0.11 12.08
C VAL A 68 -1.42 0.15 12.05
N GLN A 69 -0.77 -0.79 11.33
CA GLN A 69 0.69 -0.79 11.14
C GLN A 69 1.16 0.46 10.36
N ILE A 70 0.43 0.84 9.31
CA ILE A 70 0.72 2.05 8.54
C ILE A 70 0.53 3.29 9.42
N ILE A 71 -0.60 3.38 10.13
CA ILE A 71 -0.89 4.49 11.06
C ILE A 71 0.19 4.58 12.14
N ALA A 72 0.61 3.45 12.72
CA ALA A 72 1.70 3.43 13.69
C ALA A 72 3.02 3.94 13.10
N GLY A 73 3.34 3.56 11.85
CA GLY A 73 4.50 4.10 11.14
C GLY A 73 4.43 5.61 10.94
N ILE A 74 3.25 6.12 10.60
CA ILE A 74 2.99 7.56 10.50
C ILE A 74 3.21 8.26 11.86
N LEU A 75 2.64 7.70 12.93
CA LEU A 75 2.76 8.24 14.29
C LEU A 75 4.20 8.24 14.79
N LEU A 76 4.95 7.16 14.55
CA LEU A 76 6.36 7.02 14.93
C LEU A 76 7.31 7.78 14.01
N GLY A 77 6.84 8.20 12.84
CA GLY A 77 7.63 8.81 11.80
C GLY A 77 8.08 10.25 12.09
N PRO A 78 8.87 10.82 11.18
CA PRO A 78 9.46 12.14 11.33
C PRO A 78 8.42 13.27 11.38
N GLY A 79 7.20 13.00 10.92
CA GLY A 79 6.13 14.02 10.88
C GLY A 79 5.41 14.23 12.21
N ILE A 80 5.35 13.25 13.10
CA ILE A 80 4.62 13.35 14.39
C ILE A 80 5.59 13.16 15.56
N LEU A 81 5.86 11.90 15.96
CA LEU A 81 6.68 11.64 17.14
C LEU A 81 8.14 12.07 16.91
N GLY A 82 8.66 11.86 15.70
CA GLY A 82 10.00 12.30 15.33
C GLY A 82 10.14 13.82 15.28
N ALA A 83 9.08 14.57 14.99
CA ALA A 83 9.08 16.03 15.09
C ALA A 83 9.03 16.50 16.55
N ALA A 84 8.22 15.82 17.39
CA ALA A 84 8.12 16.14 18.81
C ALA A 84 9.36 15.73 19.62
N TYR A 85 9.99 14.62 19.25
CA TYR A 85 11.16 14.05 19.91
C TYR A 85 12.24 13.64 18.89
N PRO A 86 12.99 14.57 18.31
CA PRO A 86 13.97 14.30 17.26
C PRO A 86 15.08 13.31 17.69
N ASP A 87 15.50 13.34 18.95
CA ASP A 87 16.55 12.46 19.48
C ASP A 87 16.12 10.99 19.50
N TYR A 88 14.85 10.72 19.86
CA TYR A 88 14.26 9.41 19.75
C TYR A 88 14.35 8.88 18.30
N TYR A 89 13.91 9.69 17.33
CA TYR A 89 13.88 9.27 15.94
C TYR A 89 15.28 9.00 15.39
N ARG A 90 16.24 9.89 15.66
CA ARG A 90 17.65 9.73 15.25
C ARG A 90 18.31 8.51 15.91
N PHE A 91 17.89 8.15 17.11
CA PHE A 91 18.41 7.00 17.82
C PHE A 91 17.85 5.68 17.27
N VAL A 92 16.51 5.52 17.29
CA VAL A 92 15.84 4.27 16.93
C VAL A 92 15.83 4.05 15.42
N PHE A 93 15.52 5.08 14.65
CA PHE A 93 15.42 5.02 13.18
C PHE A 93 16.62 5.73 12.52
N ASN A 94 17.82 5.41 12.96
CA ASN A 94 19.04 5.93 12.33
C ASN A 94 19.22 5.35 10.90
N PRO A 95 20.07 5.95 10.05
CA PRO A 95 20.23 5.53 8.66
C PRO A 95 20.62 4.05 8.48
N GLN A 96 21.39 3.49 9.41
CA GLN A 96 21.83 2.08 9.35
C GLN A 96 20.64 1.14 9.62
N VAL A 97 19.83 1.43 10.65
CA VAL A 97 18.63 0.67 10.97
C VAL A 97 17.60 0.80 9.86
N ILE A 98 17.35 2.01 9.34
CA ILE A 98 16.46 2.21 8.19
C ILE A 98 16.95 1.41 6.97
N GLY A 99 18.26 1.37 6.71
CA GLY A 99 18.83 0.56 5.63
C GLY A 99 18.53 -0.93 5.80
N ALA A 100 18.70 -1.47 7.02
CA ALA A 100 18.38 -2.87 7.33
C ALA A 100 16.88 -3.17 7.20
N LEU A 101 16.01 -2.29 7.72
CA LEU A 101 14.55 -2.40 7.59
C LEU A 101 14.10 -2.37 6.13
N ASN A 102 14.71 -1.51 5.30
CA ASN A 102 14.41 -1.43 3.86
C ASN A 102 14.74 -2.75 3.15
N GLY A 103 15.86 -3.41 3.48
CA GLY A 103 16.20 -4.72 2.92
C GLY A 103 15.13 -5.78 3.20
N ILE A 104 14.62 -5.84 4.44
CA ILE A 104 13.51 -6.72 4.83
C ILE A 104 12.23 -6.33 4.09
N ALA A 105 11.92 -5.02 4.03
CA ALA A 105 10.73 -4.51 3.38
C ALA A 105 10.72 -4.83 1.87
N TRP A 106 11.84 -4.70 1.17
CA TRP A 106 11.96 -5.06 -0.25
C TRP A 106 11.70 -6.54 -0.49
N TRP A 107 12.32 -7.40 0.34
CA TRP A 107 12.10 -8.84 0.25
C TRP A 107 10.66 -9.23 0.55
N ALA A 108 10.06 -8.63 1.58
CA ALA A 108 8.66 -8.83 1.93
C ALA A 108 7.73 -8.54 0.76
N VAL A 109 7.91 -7.37 0.12
CA VAL A 109 7.07 -6.96 -1.01
C VAL A 109 7.30 -7.83 -2.23
N MET A 110 8.55 -8.20 -2.55
CA MET A 110 8.83 -9.09 -3.68
C MET A 110 8.13 -10.45 -3.52
N LEU A 111 8.22 -11.06 -2.34
CA LEU A 111 7.51 -12.32 -2.04
C LEU A 111 6.00 -12.16 -2.16
N PHE A 112 5.48 -11.08 -1.58
CA PHE A 112 4.05 -10.82 -1.60
C PHE A 112 3.52 -10.60 -3.03
N VAL A 113 4.21 -9.80 -3.82
CA VAL A 113 3.85 -9.47 -5.21
C VAL A 113 3.99 -10.71 -6.12
N MET A 114 5.00 -11.56 -5.88
CA MET A 114 5.12 -12.86 -6.57
C MET A 114 3.92 -13.75 -6.28
N ILE A 115 3.50 -13.89 -5.01
CA ILE A 115 2.33 -14.68 -4.64
C ILE A 115 1.07 -14.13 -5.33
N ALA A 116 0.87 -12.81 -5.31
CA ALA A 116 -0.23 -12.16 -6.01
C ALA A 116 -0.21 -12.46 -7.53
N GLY A 117 0.98 -12.51 -8.13
CA GLY A 117 1.15 -12.90 -9.53
C GLY A 117 0.76 -14.37 -9.80
N ILE A 118 1.13 -15.30 -8.92
CA ILE A 118 0.77 -16.73 -9.03
C ILE A 118 -0.74 -16.95 -8.95
N GLU A 119 -1.43 -16.15 -8.14
CA GLU A 119 -2.87 -16.28 -7.88
C GLU A 119 -3.75 -15.67 -8.97
N LEU A 120 -3.17 -15.05 -9.99
CA LEU A 120 -3.93 -14.52 -11.11
C LEU A 120 -4.63 -15.63 -11.89
N ASP A 121 -5.93 -15.75 -11.70
CA ASP A 121 -6.77 -16.68 -12.45
C ASP A 121 -7.36 -16.03 -13.72
N LEU A 122 -6.51 -15.92 -14.73
CA LEU A 122 -6.91 -15.38 -16.04
C LEU A 122 -7.98 -16.24 -16.73
N LYS A 123 -8.03 -17.54 -16.44
CA LYS A 123 -8.97 -18.48 -17.06
C LYS A 123 -10.40 -18.20 -16.61
N LYS A 124 -10.62 -18.05 -15.31
CA LYS A 124 -11.95 -17.70 -14.76
C LYS A 124 -12.41 -16.30 -15.21
N ALA A 125 -11.48 -15.34 -15.32
CA ALA A 125 -11.79 -14.01 -15.84
C ALA A 125 -12.28 -14.08 -17.29
N TRP A 126 -11.71 -14.98 -18.09
CA TRP A 126 -12.08 -15.19 -19.51
C TRP A 126 -13.43 -15.88 -19.68
N GLU A 127 -13.77 -16.87 -18.85
CA GLU A 127 -15.06 -17.57 -18.89
C GLU A 127 -16.27 -16.61 -18.74
N HIS A 128 -16.15 -15.57 -17.91
CA HIS A 128 -17.18 -14.55 -17.69
C HIS A 128 -16.80 -13.20 -18.32
N ARG A 129 -16.09 -13.22 -19.46
CA ARG A 129 -15.44 -12.04 -20.07
C ARG A 129 -16.33 -10.81 -20.20
N ARG A 130 -17.59 -10.96 -20.64
CA ARG A 130 -18.48 -9.80 -20.86
C ARG A 130 -18.77 -9.06 -19.55
N GLU A 131 -19.19 -9.77 -18.52
CA GLU A 131 -19.47 -9.19 -17.20
C GLU A 131 -18.20 -8.62 -16.57
N SER A 132 -17.13 -9.42 -16.58
CA SER A 132 -15.85 -9.05 -15.99
C SER A 132 -15.22 -7.84 -16.69
N THR A 133 -15.25 -7.76 -18.02
CA THR A 133 -14.69 -6.63 -18.77
C THR A 133 -15.51 -5.36 -18.54
N ILE A 134 -16.84 -5.42 -18.64
CA ILE A 134 -17.69 -4.24 -18.40
C ILE A 134 -17.47 -3.72 -16.98
N THR A 135 -17.52 -4.60 -16.00
CA THR A 135 -17.38 -4.20 -14.58
C THR A 135 -15.99 -3.67 -14.30
N ALA A 136 -14.92 -4.38 -14.69
CA ALA A 136 -13.55 -3.95 -14.46
C ALA A 136 -13.22 -2.65 -15.19
N SER A 137 -13.66 -2.48 -16.45
CA SER A 137 -13.43 -1.25 -17.21
C SER A 137 -14.11 -0.04 -16.55
N LEU A 138 -15.33 -0.18 -16.04
CA LEU A 138 -16.03 0.89 -15.36
C LEU A 138 -15.55 1.10 -13.93
N ALA A 139 -15.28 0.03 -13.20
CA ALA A 139 -14.75 0.07 -11.84
C ALA A 139 -13.34 0.69 -11.76
N LEU A 140 -12.56 0.57 -12.82
CA LEU A 140 -11.23 1.16 -12.95
C LEU A 140 -11.28 2.51 -13.68
N GLY A 141 -11.91 2.57 -14.83
CA GLY A 141 -11.85 3.73 -15.73
C GLY A 141 -12.53 4.98 -15.15
N VAL A 142 -13.68 4.82 -14.50
CA VAL A 142 -14.37 5.99 -13.91
C VAL A 142 -13.60 6.60 -12.76
N PRO A 143 -13.15 5.86 -11.72
CA PRO A 143 -12.34 6.46 -10.66
C PRO A 143 -10.95 6.90 -11.15
N LEU A 144 -10.37 6.27 -12.17
CA LEU A 144 -9.16 6.75 -12.83
C LEU A 144 -9.38 8.14 -13.44
N LEU A 145 -10.50 8.34 -14.15
CA LEU A 145 -10.86 9.65 -14.71
C LEU A 145 -11.02 10.69 -13.60
N PHE A 146 -11.76 10.39 -12.53
CA PHE A 146 -11.97 11.31 -11.41
C PHE A 146 -10.65 11.65 -10.70
N GLY A 147 -9.83 10.65 -10.45
CA GLY A 147 -8.48 10.84 -9.87
C GLY A 147 -7.55 11.63 -10.78
N SER A 148 -7.63 11.42 -12.10
CA SER A 148 -6.85 12.18 -13.09
C SER A 148 -7.29 13.65 -13.14
N VAL A 149 -8.58 13.94 -13.05
CA VAL A 149 -9.09 15.32 -12.95
C VAL A 149 -8.58 16.00 -11.67
N ALA A 150 -8.61 15.30 -10.53
CA ALA A 150 -8.04 15.80 -9.29
C ALA A 150 -6.53 16.05 -9.43
N ALA A 151 -5.80 15.15 -10.08
CA ALA A 151 -4.37 15.29 -10.33
C ALA A 151 -4.04 16.50 -11.23
N VAL A 152 -4.84 16.75 -12.27
CA VAL A 152 -4.68 17.95 -13.12
C VAL A 152 -4.92 19.22 -12.29
N ALA A 153 -5.90 19.22 -11.39
CA ALA A 153 -6.11 20.34 -10.47
C ALA A 153 -4.91 20.51 -9.51
N MET A 154 -4.27 19.43 -9.03
CA MET A 154 -3.07 19.51 -8.21
C MET A 154 -1.88 20.12 -8.97
N LEU A 155 -1.75 19.90 -10.29
CA LEU A 155 -0.70 20.47 -11.11
C LEU A 155 -0.77 22.00 -11.24
N THR A 156 -1.90 22.63 -10.91
CA THR A 156 -2.01 24.09 -10.87
C THR A 156 -1.20 24.73 -9.73
N GLN A 157 -0.77 23.92 -8.77
CA GLN A 157 0.05 24.36 -7.64
C GLN A 157 1.40 23.62 -7.69
N ALA A 158 2.48 24.33 -7.33
CA ALA A 158 3.80 23.69 -7.25
C ALA A 158 3.91 22.75 -6.06
N GLY A 159 4.80 21.76 -6.15
CA GLY A 159 5.18 20.90 -5.02
C GLY A 159 4.57 19.49 -5.03
N TRP A 160 3.69 19.16 -6.00
CA TRP A 160 3.04 17.85 -6.07
C TRP A 160 3.73 16.87 -7.01
N ILE A 161 4.18 17.35 -8.17
CA ILE A 161 4.85 16.54 -9.19
C ILE A 161 6.33 16.36 -8.86
N GLY A 162 6.84 15.15 -9.05
CA GLY A 162 8.26 14.82 -8.85
C GLY A 162 9.16 15.46 -9.93
N MET A 163 10.40 15.72 -9.58
CA MET A 163 11.36 16.46 -10.44
C MET A 163 11.72 15.74 -11.76
N GLN A 164 11.49 14.44 -11.85
CA GLN A 164 11.83 13.64 -13.03
C GLN A 164 10.60 13.21 -13.82
N ALA A 165 9.41 13.68 -13.43
CA ALA A 165 8.16 13.25 -14.01
C ALA A 165 7.66 14.19 -15.09
N GLN A 166 7.04 13.62 -16.12
CA GLN A 166 6.18 14.35 -17.03
C GLN A 166 4.76 14.45 -16.45
N SER A 167 4.03 15.50 -16.80
CA SER A 167 2.68 15.73 -16.26
C SER A 167 1.72 14.55 -16.49
N TRP A 168 1.82 13.87 -17.64
CA TRP A 168 0.98 12.71 -17.93
C TRP A 168 1.27 11.51 -17.01
N GLN A 169 2.54 11.29 -16.62
CA GLN A 169 2.94 10.22 -15.69
C GLN A 169 2.36 10.48 -14.30
N PHE A 170 2.43 11.73 -13.84
CA PHE A 170 1.83 12.16 -12.58
C PHE A 170 0.32 11.96 -12.59
N VAL A 171 -0.37 12.48 -13.63
CA VAL A 171 -1.83 12.42 -13.76
C VAL A 171 -2.31 10.97 -13.83
N LEU A 172 -1.66 10.13 -14.63
CA LEU A 172 -1.99 8.73 -14.76
C LEU A 172 -1.69 7.95 -13.47
N GLY A 173 -0.57 8.26 -12.80
CA GLY A 173 -0.17 7.65 -11.53
C GLY A 173 -1.14 7.94 -10.40
N VAL A 174 -1.50 9.21 -10.19
CA VAL A 174 -2.47 9.63 -9.17
C VAL A 174 -3.87 9.09 -9.51
N GLY A 175 -4.27 9.17 -10.78
CA GLY A 175 -5.54 8.60 -11.25
C GLY A 175 -5.63 7.10 -10.97
N MET A 176 -4.58 6.34 -11.27
CA MET A 176 -4.53 4.90 -11.03
C MET A 176 -4.54 4.58 -9.53
N ALA A 177 -3.85 5.34 -8.70
CA ALA A 177 -3.90 5.21 -7.25
C ALA A 177 -5.33 5.41 -6.69
N CYS A 178 -6.11 6.32 -7.30
CA CYS A 178 -7.53 6.49 -6.96
C CYS A 178 -8.42 5.35 -7.45
N ALA A 179 -8.02 4.62 -8.48
CA ALA A 179 -8.84 3.60 -9.15
C ALA A 179 -8.66 2.19 -8.59
N VAL A 180 -7.44 1.80 -8.24
CA VAL A 180 -7.08 0.42 -7.91
C VAL A 180 -7.78 -0.12 -6.67
N THR A 181 -8.01 -1.43 -6.65
CA THR A 181 -8.50 -2.22 -5.51
C THR A 181 -7.38 -3.13 -5.00
N ALA A 182 -7.21 -3.27 -3.71
CA ALA A 182 -6.20 -4.16 -3.10
C ALA A 182 -6.82 -5.53 -2.77
N LEU A 183 -6.63 -6.50 -3.65
CA LEU A 183 -7.20 -7.84 -3.54
C LEU A 183 -6.93 -8.53 -2.18
N PRO A 184 -5.71 -8.53 -1.61
CA PRO A 184 -5.47 -9.29 -0.38
C PRO A 184 -6.21 -8.76 0.85
N ILE A 185 -6.30 -7.45 1.00
CA ILE A 185 -7.06 -6.85 2.10
C ILE A 185 -8.56 -7.02 1.86
N LEU A 186 -8.98 -6.96 0.61
CA LEU A 186 -10.34 -7.26 0.22
C LEU A 186 -10.75 -8.68 0.64
N ILE A 187 -9.90 -9.69 0.43
CA ILE A 187 -10.13 -11.07 0.87
C ILE A 187 -10.33 -11.11 2.39
N LEU A 188 -9.42 -10.51 3.18
CA LEU A 188 -9.54 -10.47 4.63
C LEU A 188 -10.84 -9.80 5.10
N LEU A 189 -11.26 -8.71 4.44
CA LEU A 189 -12.52 -8.04 4.77
C LEU A 189 -13.74 -8.88 4.37
N MET A 190 -13.69 -9.58 3.24
CA MET A 190 -14.78 -10.45 2.80
C MET A 190 -14.90 -11.72 3.65
N GLU A 191 -13.79 -12.27 4.15
CA GLU A 191 -13.81 -13.35 5.16
C GLU A 191 -14.50 -12.88 6.43
N LYS A 192 -14.09 -11.73 6.94
CA LYS A 192 -14.68 -11.12 8.14
C LYS A 192 -16.18 -10.84 8.02
N LEU A 193 -16.63 -10.47 6.82
CA LEU A 193 -18.04 -10.19 6.52
C LEU A 193 -18.84 -11.43 6.13
N ASP A 194 -18.19 -12.61 6.08
CA ASP A 194 -18.76 -13.91 5.68
C ASP A 194 -19.39 -13.86 4.27
N VAL A 195 -18.74 -13.16 3.35
CA VAL A 195 -19.19 -13.06 1.94
C VAL A 195 -18.19 -13.67 0.94
N LEU A 196 -16.98 -14.04 1.38
CA LEU A 196 -15.93 -14.54 0.50
C LEU A 196 -16.36 -15.74 -0.34
N ARG A 197 -17.03 -16.70 0.29
CA ARG A 197 -17.50 -17.94 -0.35
C ARG A 197 -18.86 -17.81 -1.04
N GLN A 198 -19.54 -16.67 -0.92
CA GLN A 198 -20.81 -16.42 -1.56
C GLN A 198 -20.64 -16.05 -3.04
N PRO A 199 -21.66 -16.22 -3.90
CA PRO A 199 -21.57 -15.87 -5.32
C PRO A 199 -21.15 -14.42 -5.57
N ILE A 200 -21.64 -13.48 -4.75
CA ILE A 200 -21.26 -12.07 -4.82
C ILE A 200 -19.76 -11.88 -4.51
N GLY A 201 -19.21 -12.58 -3.51
CA GLY A 201 -17.80 -12.53 -3.16
C GLY A 201 -16.91 -13.04 -4.29
N GLN A 202 -17.26 -14.15 -4.92
CA GLN A 202 -16.53 -14.71 -6.06
C GLN A 202 -16.54 -13.75 -7.28
N ARG A 203 -17.63 -13.03 -7.50
CA ARG A 203 -17.70 -11.99 -8.54
C ARG A 203 -16.74 -10.83 -8.21
N ILE A 204 -16.74 -10.37 -6.97
CA ILE A 204 -15.88 -9.27 -6.52
C ILE A 204 -14.39 -9.64 -6.67
N LEU A 205 -14.02 -10.88 -6.31
CA LEU A 205 -12.64 -11.36 -6.49
C LEU A 205 -12.19 -11.30 -7.96
N ARG A 206 -13.04 -11.71 -8.91
CA ARG A 206 -12.72 -11.63 -10.34
C ARG A 206 -12.48 -10.18 -10.79
N TYR A 207 -13.26 -9.22 -10.32
CA TYR A 207 -13.10 -7.81 -10.68
C TYR A 207 -11.81 -7.23 -10.09
N ALA A 208 -11.52 -7.54 -8.82
CA ALA A 208 -10.30 -7.10 -8.15
C ALA A 208 -9.03 -7.69 -8.78
N SER A 209 -9.07 -8.97 -9.24
CA SER A 209 -7.94 -9.56 -9.95
C SER A 209 -7.62 -8.85 -11.28
N LEU A 210 -8.64 -8.33 -11.98
CA LEU A 210 -8.43 -7.53 -13.18
C LEU A 210 -7.85 -6.14 -12.86
N ASP A 211 -8.25 -5.54 -11.72
CA ASP A 211 -7.66 -4.29 -11.24
C ASP A 211 -6.15 -4.48 -10.98
N ASP A 212 -5.74 -5.62 -10.41
CA ASP A 212 -4.33 -5.94 -10.14
C ASP A 212 -3.51 -6.07 -11.44
N ILE A 213 -4.06 -6.68 -12.49
CA ILE A 213 -3.39 -6.73 -13.80
C ILE A 213 -3.24 -5.32 -14.37
N ALA A 214 -4.30 -4.52 -14.30
CA ALA A 214 -4.31 -3.18 -14.85
C ALA A 214 -3.29 -2.27 -14.17
N ILE A 215 -3.13 -2.34 -12.84
CA ILE A 215 -2.16 -1.51 -12.12
C ILE A 215 -0.72 -1.78 -12.57
N TRP A 216 -0.36 -3.06 -12.77
CA TRP A 216 0.97 -3.41 -13.24
C TRP A 216 1.20 -2.99 -14.70
N GLY A 217 0.17 -3.10 -15.55
CA GLY A 217 0.22 -2.60 -16.93
C GLY A 217 0.39 -1.08 -17.00
N VAL A 218 -0.37 -0.34 -16.21
CA VAL A 218 -0.25 1.13 -16.11
C VAL A 218 1.10 1.53 -15.51
N LEU A 219 1.59 0.81 -14.49
CA LEU A 219 2.91 1.07 -13.94
C LEU A 219 4.01 0.87 -14.98
N ALA A 220 3.96 -0.21 -15.76
CA ALA A 220 4.92 -0.44 -16.84
C ALA A 220 4.89 0.69 -17.88
N LEU A 221 3.70 1.22 -18.21
CA LEU A 221 3.55 2.37 -19.11
C LEU A 221 4.14 3.65 -18.50
N ILE A 222 3.88 3.94 -17.23
CA ILE A 222 4.41 5.11 -16.52
C ILE A 222 5.96 5.07 -16.45
N LEU A 223 6.51 3.88 -16.26
CA LEU A 223 7.96 3.66 -16.15
C LEU A 223 8.65 3.53 -17.51
N LEU A 224 7.90 3.62 -18.63
CA LEU A 224 8.49 3.59 -19.95
C LEU A 224 9.43 4.79 -20.13
N ASP A 225 10.70 4.50 -20.32
CA ASP A 225 11.76 5.48 -20.50
C ASP A 225 12.33 5.33 -21.92
N TRP A 226 12.13 6.34 -22.76
CA TRP A 226 12.57 6.32 -24.16
C TRP A 226 14.09 6.21 -24.29
N ASP A 227 14.85 6.74 -23.33
CA ASP A 227 16.32 6.62 -23.31
C ASP A 227 16.77 5.19 -22.96
N ARG A 228 15.92 4.41 -22.29
CA ARG A 228 16.18 3.04 -21.82
C ARG A 228 15.31 2.00 -22.51
N VAL A 229 14.48 2.41 -23.47
CA VAL A 229 13.52 1.50 -24.12
C VAL A 229 14.18 0.24 -24.70
N GLY A 230 15.39 0.36 -25.24
CA GLY A 230 16.15 -0.79 -25.74
C GLY A 230 16.46 -1.83 -24.65
N ARG A 231 16.82 -1.38 -23.42
CA ARG A 231 17.06 -2.28 -22.28
C ARG A 231 15.75 -2.89 -21.76
N GLN A 232 14.67 -2.11 -21.75
CA GLN A 232 13.35 -2.58 -21.30
C GLN A 232 12.79 -3.64 -22.26
N VAL A 233 12.87 -3.39 -23.57
CA VAL A 233 12.49 -4.36 -24.61
C VAL A 233 13.40 -5.59 -24.55
N GLY A 234 14.72 -5.40 -24.42
CA GLY A 234 15.69 -6.48 -24.25
C GLY A 234 15.38 -7.36 -23.03
N PHE A 235 15.03 -6.74 -21.89
CA PHE A 235 14.59 -7.49 -20.71
C PHE A 235 13.32 -8.29 -20.97
N LEU A 236 12.28 -7.67 -21.57
CA LEU A 236 11.02 -8.36 -21.85
C LEU A 236 11.20 -9.54 -22.82
N LEU A 237 12.04 -9.40 -23.83
CA LEU A 237 12.37 -10.49 -24.75
C LEU A 237 13.14 -11.61 -24.05
N ALA A 238 14.18 -11.25 -23.26
CA ALA A 238 14.95 -12.22 -22.47
C ALA A 238 14.07 -12.93 -21.43
N PHE A 239 13.19 -12.19 -20.76
CA PHE A 239 12.20 -12.74 -19.84
C PHE A 239 11.25 -13.71 -20.54
N GLY A 240 10.72 -13.34 -21.72
CA GLY A 240 9.85 -14.23 -22.51
C GLY A 240 10.53 -15.54 -22.90
N ILE A 241 11.78 -15.49 -23.37
CA ILE A 241 12.58 -16.68 -23.72
C ILE A 241 12.88 -17.51 -22.46
N ALA A 242 13.36 -16.87 -21.38
CA ALA A 242 13.68 -17.52 -20.13
C ALA A 242 12.46 -18.17 -19.48
N THR A 243 11.28 -17.57 -19.60
CA THR A 243 9.99 -18.11 -19.13
C THR A 243 9.70 -19.47 -19.73
N VAL A 244 9.96 -19.67 -21.04
CA VAL A 244 9.73 -20.96 -21.70
C VAL A 244 10.62 -22.04 -21.08
N GLY A 245 11.90 -21.74 -20.85
CA GLY A 245 12.84 -22.64 -20.19
C GLY A 245 12.44 -22.91 -18.71
N PHE A 246 12.12 -21.85 -17.97
CA PHE A 246 11.67 -21.93 -16.59
C PHE A 246 10.41 -22.80 -16.44
N ARG A 247 9.39 -22.58 -17.27
CA ARG A 247 8.16 -23.40 -17.22
C ARG A 247 8.42 -24.87 -17.52
N ARG A 248 9.31 -25.19 -18.46
CA ARG A 248 9.72 -26.57 -18.73
C ARG A 248 10.44 -27.19 -17.53
N LEU A 249 11.36 -26.44 -16.92
CA LEU A 249 12.08 -26.88 -15.73
C LEU A 249 11.11 -27.19 -14.58
N MET A 250 10.17 -26.29 -14.30
CA MET A 250 9.20 -26.42 -13.20
C MET A 250 8.32 -27.68 -13.31
N VAL A 251 8.04 -28.15 -14.52
CA VAL A 251 7.27 -29.39 -14.73
C VAL A 251 8.07 -30.62 -14.30
N TRP A 252 9.39 -30.60 -14.44
CA TRP A 252 10.28 -31.73 -14.14
C TRP A 252 10.67 -31.81 -12.67
N LEU A 253 10.55 -30.73 -11.94
CA LEU A 253 10.99 -30.64 -10.55
C LEU A 253 9.92 -31.20 -9.60
N GLU A 254 10.38 -31.75 -8.48
CA GLU A 254 9.52 -32.06 -7.33
C GLU A 254 9.02 -30.76 -6.65
N GLU A 255 7.90 -30.84 -5.93
CA GLU A 255 7.30 -29.66 -5.29
C GLU A 255 8.25 -28.91 -4.38
N ARG A 256 9.10 -29.60 -3.63
CA ARG A 256 10.10 -29.00 -2.74
C ARG A 256 11.08 -28.11 -3.51
N ASP A 257 11.58 -28.61 -4.64
CA ASP A 257 12.57 -27.89 -5.44
C ASP A 257 11.91 -26.75 -6.21
N ARG A 258 10.61 -26.87 -6.59
CA ARG A 258 9.85 -25.78 -7.21
C ARG A 258 9.81 -24.54 -6.32
N TRP A 259 9.65 -24.69 -5.01
CA TRP A 259 9.68 -23.55 -4.09
C TRP A 259 11.02 -22.80 -4.13
N TYR A 260 12.12 -23.55 -4.10
CA TYR A 260 13.46 -22.97 -4.11
C TYR A 260 13.76 -22.28 -5.46
N VAL A 261 13.45 -22.96 -6.56
CA VAL A 261 13.65 -22.44 -7.92
C VAL A 261 12.77 -21.21 -8.17
N SER A 262 11.57 -21.15 -7.58
CA SER A 262 10.72 -19.96 -7.64
C SER A 262 11.34 -18.74 -6.97
N LEU A 263 12.04 -18.91 -5.84
CA LEU A 263 12.76 -17.82 -5.17
C LEU A 263 13.96 -17.34 -6.00
N ILE A 264 14.68 -18.26 -6.65
CA ILE A 264 15.78 -17.91 -7.58
C ILE A 264 15.22 -17.13 -8.76
N TRP A 265 14.10 -17.60 -9.33
CA TRP A 265 13.42 -16.95 -10.44
C TRP A 265 12.91 -15.56 -10.06
N LEU A 266 12.33 -15.42 -8.87
CA LEU A 266 11.92 -14.14 -8.31
C LEU A 266 13.08 -13.14 -8.26
N ALA A 267 14.22 -13.56 -7.70
CA ALA A 267 15.40 -12.71 -7.57
C ALA A 267 15.95 -12.32 -8.94
N LEU A 268 16.02 -13.28 -9.89
CA LEU A 268 16.51 -13.04 -11.26
C LEU A 268 15.62 -12.04 -12.01
N CYS A 269 14.29 -12.23 -11.98
CA CYS A 269 13.35 -11.36 -12.67
C CYS A 269 13.32 -9.95 -12.04
N SER A 270 13.37 -9.86 -10.69
CA SER A 270 13.42 -8.58 -9.99
C SER A 270 14.70 -7.81 -10.31
N PHE A 271 15.86 -8.49 -10.30
CA PHE A 271 17.13 -7.90 -10.68
C PHE A 271 17.11 -7.42 -12.14
N GLY A 272 16.65 -8.26 -13.06
CA GLY A 272 16.61 -7.93 -14.48
C GLY A 272 15.69 -6.74 -14.79
N ALA A 273 14.52 -6.67 -14.13
CA ALA A 273 13.59 -5.55 -14.28
C ALA A 273 14.19 -4.23 -13.77
N ASP A 274 14.83 -4.26 -12.60
CA ASP A 274 15.45 -3.06 -12.02
C ASP A 274 16.65 -2.57 -12.88
N TRP A 275 17.48 -3.51 -13.32
CA TRP A 275 18.59 -3.20 -14.24
C TRP A 275 18.10 -2.59 -15.57
N ALA A 276 16.97 -3.05 -16.08
CA ALA A 276 16.35 -2.51 -17.31
C ALA A 276 15.74 -1.10 -17.12
N GLY A 277 15.67 -0.60 -15.86
CA GLY A 277 15.08 0.71 -15.53
C GLY A 277 13.60 0.65 -15.19
N LEU A 278 12.99 -0.54 -15.26
CA LEU A 278 11.70 -0.80 -14.62
C LEU A 278 11.89 -0.78 -13.09
N HIS A 279 11.01 -1.32 -12.33
CA HIS A 279 11.19 -1.44 -10.88
C HIS A 279 11.25 -2.93 -10.51
N PHE A 280 12.05 -3.32 -9.50
CA PHE A 280 12.18 -4.73 -9.09
C PHE A 280 10.84 -5.39 -8.75
N MET A 281 9.85 -4.63 -8.26
CA MET A 281 8.51 -5.15 -7.98
C MET A 281 7.76 -5.55 -9.25
N VAL A 282 7.99 -4.88 -10.39
CA VAL A 282 7.45 -5.31 -11.71
C VAL A 282 8.02 -6.67 -12.07
N GLY A 283 9.33 -6.86 -11.88
CA GLY A 283 9.98 -8.16 -12.08
C GLY A 283 9.42 -9.25 -11.16
N ALA A 284 9.16 -8.93 -9.90
CA ALA A 284 8.54 -9.84 -8.93
C ALA A 284 7.12 -10.26 -9.36
N PHE A 285 6.31 -9.32 -9.83
CA PHE A 285 4.98 -9.61 -10.37
C PHE A 285 5.05 -10.51 -11.61
N LEU A 286 5.89 -10.16 -12.57
CA LEU A 286 6.09 -10.96 -13.79
C LEU A 286 6.57 -12.36 -13.45
N ALA A 287 7.48 -12.50 -12.48
CA ALA A 287 7.95 -13.81 -12.02
C ALA A 287 6.81 -14.68 -11.52
N GLY A 288 5.90 -14.13 -10.72
CA GLY A 288 4.71 -14.83 -10.25
C GLY A 288 3.70 -15.13 -11.35
N ALA A 289 3.42 -14.15 -12.21
CA ALA A 289 2.39 -14.25 -13.25
C ALA A 289 2.65 -15.36 -14.30
N VAL A 290 3.91 -15.78 -14.46
CA VAL A 290 4.26 -16.90 -15.37
C VAL A 290 4.26 -18.27 -14.69
N MET A 291 4.11 -18.32 -13.38
CA MET A 291 3.98 -19.56 -12.61
C MET A 291 2.54 -20.07 -12.65
N ASP A 292 2.40 -21.38 -12.53
CA ASP A 292 1.09 -22.03 -12.44
C ASP A 292 0.80 -22.38 -10.98
N ALA A 293 -0.33 -21.91 -10.46
CA ALA A 293 -0.74 -22.19 -9.08
C ALA A 293 -0.83 -23.70 -8.78
N HIS A 294 -1.13 -24.52 -9.80
CA HIS A 294 -1.19 -25.98 -9.68
C HIS A 294 0.16 -26.66 -9.44
N TRP A 295 1.29 -25.95 -9.62
CA TRP A 295 2.61 -26.50 -9.29
C TRP A 295 2.88 -26.56 -7.80
N PHE A 296 2.07 -25.90 -6.99
CA PHE A 296 2.23 -25.77 -5.56
C PHE A 296 1.03 -26.32 -4.79
N ASN A 297 1.30 -26.88 -3.64
CA ASN A 297 0.22 -27.25 -2.72
C ASN A 297 -0.46 -25.97 -2.20
N GLN A 298 -1.79 -25.92 -2.31
CA GLN A 298 -2.58 -24.74 -1.95
C GLN A 298 -2.46 -24.37 -0.46
N GLU A 299 -2.43 -25.37 0.43
CA GLU A 299 -2.29 -25.14 1.87
C GLU A 299 -0.94 -24.49 2.19
N LYS A 300 0.14 -24.95 1.53
CA LYS A 300 1.48 -24.35 1.69
C LYS A 300 1.55 -22.93 1.11
N MET A 301 0.85 -22.67 0.01
CA MET A 301 0.77 -21.32 -0.57
C MET A 301 0.03 -20.37 0.38
N ASP A 302 -1.11 -20.79 0.93
CA ASP A 302 -1.87 -20.01 1.91
C ASP A 302 -1.05 -19.76 3.19
N MET A 303 -0.31 -20.78 3.65
CA MET A 303 0.61 -20.68 4.78
C MET A 303 1.75 -19.69 4.49
N MET A 304 2.38 -19.76 3.32
CA MET A 304 3.43 -18.82 2.92
C MET A 304 2.89 -17.39 2.86
N ARG A 305 1.74 -17.17 2.24
CA ARG A 305 1.06 -15.86 2.22
C ARG A 305 0.82 -15.34 3.63
N HIS A 306 0.27 -16.19 4.49
CA HIS A 306 0.00 -15.83 5.90
C HIS A 306 1.28 -15.41 6.64
N HIS A 307 2.37 -16.18 6.51
CA HIS A 307 3.64 -15.86 7.16
C HIS A 307 4.28 -14.57 6.61
N VAL A 308 4.22 -14.37 5.29
CA VAL A 308 4.70 -13.12 4.68
C VAL A 308 3.93 -11.92 5.23
N LEU A 309 2.60 -11.99 5.26
CA LEU A 309 1.74 -10.92 5.77
C LEU A 309 1.91 -10.68 7.28
N LEU A 310 2.11 -11.74 8.07
CA LEU A 310 2.18 -11.65 9.52
C LEU A 310 3.58 -11.23 10.01
N ALA A 311 4.63 -11.83 9.44
CA ALA A 311 5.98 -11.72 9.99
C ALA A 311 6.88 -10.70 9.28
N ILE A 312 6.72 -10.53 7.97
CA ILE A 312 7.68 -9.74 7.19
C ILE A 312 7.05 -8.43 6.69
N MET A 313 5.81 -8.46 6.22
CA MET A 313 5.11 -7.27 5.72
C MET A 313 4.88 -6.15 6.76
N PRO A 314 4.78 -6.40 8.07
CA PRO A 314 4.71 -5.32 9.05
C PRO A 314 5.87 -4.34 8.97
N VAL A 315 7.08 -4.81 8.63
CA VAL A 315 8.25 -3.95 8.42
C VAL A 315 8.03 -3.00 7.24
N PHE A 316 7.48 -3.51 6.14
CA PHE A 316 7.14 -2.68 4.97
C PHE A 316 6.05 -1.64 5.30
N PHE A 317 4.99 -2.03 5.99
CA PHE A 317 3.89 -1.12 6.30
C PHE A 317 4.33 0.00 7.22
N LEU A 318 5.07 -0.33 8.27
CA LEU A 318 5.59 0.68 9.17
C LEU A 318 6.64 1.56 8.47
N SER A 319 7.57 0.99 7.71
CA SER A 319 8.56 1.75 6.92
C SER A 319 7.89 2.70 5.94
N THR A 320 6.78 2.31 5.32
CA THR A 320 5.96 3.17 4.47
C THR A 320 5.40 4.36 5.25
N GLY A 321 4.89 4.13 6.45
CA GLY A 321 4.42 5.19 7.34
C GLY A 321 5.54 6.15 7.76
N LEU A 322 6.75 5.63 8.02
CA LEU A 322 7.94 6.45 8.34
C LEU A 322 8.37 7.38 7.20
N ARG A 323 7.99 7.10 5.95
CA ARG A 323 8.30 7.94 4.77
C ARG A 323 7.40 9.15 4.63
N THR A 324 6.33 9.26 5.45
CA THR A 324 5.40 10.40 5.38
C THR A 324 6.04 11.66 5.95
N ASN A 325 5.88 12.77 5.21
CA ASN A 325 6.39 14.06 5.62
C ASN A 325 5.30 15.13 5.45
N TRP A 326 4.69 15.54 6.52
CA TRP A 326 3.70 16.63 6.53
C TRP A 326 4.26 17.97 7.00
N ALA A 327 5.49 18.01 7.48
CA ALA A 327 6.11 19.26 7.91
C ALA A 327 6.28 20.25 6.73
N VAL A 328 6.36 19.74 5.49
CA VAL A 328 6.57 20.55 4.27
C VAL A 328 5.25 21.00 3.65
N GLY A 329 4.19 20.17 3.68
CA GLY A 329 2.93 20.45 2.97
C GLY A 329 1.80 21.02 3.84
N GLY A 330 1.88 20.93 5.16
CA GLY A 330 0.90 21.49 6.09
C GLY A 330 -0.56 21.06 5.79
N ALA A 331 -1.50 22.01 5.88
CA ALA A 331 -2.92 21.77 5.63
C ALA A 331 -3.23 21.34 4.18
N ALA A 332 -2.40 21.72 3.21
CA ALA A 332 -2.60 21.40 1.79
C ALA A 332 -2.60 19.88 1.54
N VAL A 333 -1.76 19.12 2.26
CA VAL A 333 -1.70 17.64 2.16
C VAL A 333 -3.03 17.00 2.58
N PHE A 334 -3.64 17.48 3.67
CA PHE A 334 -4.94 16.97 4.15
C PHE A 334 -6.08 17.33 3.19
N ILE A 335 -6.06 18.53 2.61
CA ILE A 335 -7.04 18.95 1.59
C ILE A 335 -6.88 18.08 0.34
N ALA A 336 -5.66 17.85 -0.12
CA ALA A 336 -5.39 16.97 -1.25
C ALA A 336 -5.85 15.53 -0.97
N ALA A 337 -5.56 15.00 0.23
CA ALA A 337 -6.02 13.67 0.64
C ALA A 337 -7.56 13.58 0.63
N ALA A 338 -8.26 14.60 1.12
CA ALA A 338 -9.73 14.66 1.13
C ALA A 338 -10.31 14.72 -0.30
N VAL A 339 -9.73 15.54 -1.18
CA VAL A 339 -10.13 15.64 -2.58
C VAL A 339 -9.92 14.32 -3.31
N LEU A 340 -8.76 13.69 -3.13
CA LEU A 340 -8.43 12.39 -3.72
C LEU A 340 -9.34 11.28 -3.17
N LEU A 341 -9.64 11.28 -1.87
CA LEU A 341 -10.60 10.35 -1.27
C LEU A 341 -11.99 10.53 -1.88
N PHE A 342 -12.47 11.76 -1.99
CA PHE A 342 -13.75 12.06 -2.62
C PHE A 342 -13.79 11.60 -4.08
N ALA A 343 -12.78 11.94 -4.88
CA ALA A 343 -12.66 11.52 -6.28
C ALA A 343 -12.64 9.99 -6.41
N SER A 344 -11.87 9.32 -5.56
CA SER A 344 -11.77 7.86 -5.55
C SER A 344 -13.09 7.17 -5.18
N VAL A 345 -13.75 7.59 -4.09
CA VAL A 345 -15.00 6.99 -3.61
C VAL A 345 -16.13 7.24 -4.60
N THR A 346 -16.32 8.50 -5.01
CA THR A 346 -17.39 8.84 -5.94
C THR A 346 -17.18 8.20 -7.30
N GLY A 347 -15.95 8.20 -7.82
CA GLY A 347 -15.61 7.55 -9.08
C GLY A 347 -15.85 6.05 -9.06
N LYS A 348 -15.39 5.33 -8.01
CA LYS A 348 -15.59 3.88 -7.88
C LYS A 348 -17.08 3.53 -7.76
N LEU A 349 -17.82 4.22 -6.90
CA LEU A 349 -19.25 4.01 -6.74
C LEU A 349 -20.01 4.31 -8.03
N ALA A 350 -19.71 5.43 -8.71
CA ALA A 350 -20.35 5.79 -9.98
C ALA A 350 -20.07 4.72 -11.05
N GLY A 351 -18.84 4.28 -11.21
CA GLY A 351 -18.44 3.24 -12.15
C GLY A 351 -19.16 1.90 -11.91
N ILE A 352 -19.23 1.47 -10.65
CA ILE A 352 -19.90 0.21 -10.28
C ILE A 352 -21.43 0.34 -10.42
N HIS A 353 -22.03 1.46 -10.06
CA HIS A 353 -23.47 1.66 -10.29
C HIS A 353 -23.82 1.67 -11.79
N LEU A 354 -22.95 2.26 -12.62
CA LEU A 354 -23.11 2.22 -14.07
C LEU A 354 -23.00 0.79 -14.61
N ALA A 355 -22.01 0.00 -14.14
CA ALA A 355 -21.89 -1.41 -14.46
C ALA A 355 -23.14 -2.20 -14.05
N GLY A 356 -23.64 -1.98 -12.82
CA GLY A 356 -24.83 -2.62 -12.31
C GLY A 356 -26.09 -2.30 -13.12
N LYS A 357 -26.23 -1.06 -13.62
CA LYS A 357 -27.33 -0.69 -14.53
C LYS A 357 -27.22 -1.42 -15.87
N ILE A 358 -26.02 -1.47 -16.47
CA ILE A 358 -25.78 -2.15 -17.76
C ILE A 358 -26.01 -3.66 -17.64
N LEU A 359 -25.56 -4.25 -16.55
CA LEU A 359 -25.64 -5.70 -16.30
C LEU A 359 -26.93 -6.13 -15.59
N LYS A 360 -27.82 -5.18 -15.28
CA LYS A 360 -29.11 -5.39 -14.60
C LYS A 360 -28.95 -6.15 -13.26
N TRP A 361 -28.01 -5.73 -12.41
CA TRP A 361 -27.84 -6.30 -11.08
C TRP A 361 -29.02 -6.02 -10.17
N GLN A 362 -29.16 -6.84 -9.13
CA GLN A 362 -30.21 -6.64 -8.13
C GLN A 362 -30.01 -5.34 -7.35
N THR A 363 -31.10 -4.79 -6.85
CA THR A 363 -31.06 -3.56 -6.05
C THR A 363 -30.20 -3.75 -4.81
N GLY A 364 -29.20 -2.87 -4.63
CA GLY A 364 -28.26 -2.93 -3.50
C GLY A 364 -26.93 -3.63 -3.80
N GLU A 365 -26.85 -4.58 -4.75
CA GLU A 365 -25.59 -5.25 -5.09
C GLU A 365 -24.48 -4.29 -5.51
N ALA A 366 -24.81 -3.33 -6.40
CA ALA A 366 -23.84 -2.34 -6.88
C ALA A 366 -23.20 -1.55 -5.73
N SER A 367 -23.99 -1.21 -4.71
CA SER A 367 -23.47 -0.48 -3.56
C SER A 367 -22.53 -1.33 -2.70
N ILE A 368 -22.83 -2.60 -2.49
CA ILE A 368 -21.98 -3.54 -1.73
C ILE A 368 -20.67 -3.77 -2.51
N ILE A 369 -20.77 -4.10 -3.79
CA ILE A 369 -19.61 -4.34 -4.66
C ILE A 369 -18.72 -3.09 -4.72
N GLY A 370 -19.30 -1.90 -4.93
CA GLY A 370 -18.57 -0.65 -5.03
C GLY A 370 -17.77 -0.31 -3.76
N TRP A 371 -18.37 -0.49 -2.60
CA TRP A 371 -17.67 -0.26 -1.33
C TRP A 371 -16.62 -1.32 -1.02
N LEU A 372 -16.83 -2.59 -1.34
CA LEU A 372 -15.79 -3.62 -1.18
C LEU A 372 -14.61 -3.37 -2.12
N LEU A 373 -14.86 -3.00 -3.36
CA LEU A 373 -13.80 -2.63 -4.31
C LEU A 373 -13.11 -1.29 -3.98
N GLN A 374 -13.57 -0.58 -2.94
CA GLN A 374 -12.90 0.63 -2.44
C GLN A 374 -11.74 0.34 -1.48
N THR A 375 -11.47 -0.93 -1.19
CA THR A 375 -10.31 -1.35 -0.38
C THR A 375 -9.03 -1.09 -1.14
N LYS A 376 -8.17 -0.16 -0.63
CA LYS A 376 -6.99 0.32 -1.37
C LYS A 376 -5.65 -0.09 -0.75
N ALA A 377 -5.59 -0.25 0.57
CA ALA A 377 -4.37 -0.23 1.34
C ALA A 377 -3.30 -1.17 0.73
N LEU A 378 -2.78 -1.99 0.57
CA LEU A 378 -1.60 -2.78 0.27
C LEU A 378 -1.05 -2.56 -1.14
N ILE A 379 -1.72 -2.97 -2.19
CA ILE A 379 -1.19 -2.88 -3.58
C ILE A 379 -1.06 -1.42 -4.04
N MET A 380 -2.05 -0.60 -3.71
CA MET A 380 -1.97 0.83 -3.97
C MET A 380 -0.74 1.47 -3.27
N ILE A 381 -0.45 1.07 -2.04
CA ILE A 381 0.70 1.59 -1.29
C ILE A 381 2.02 1.16 -1.94
N ILE A 382 2.12 -0.09 -2.40
CA ILE A 382 3.27 -0.57 -3.17
C ILE A 382 3.46 0.29 -4.42
N PHE A 383 2.39 0.50 -5.18
CA PHE A 383 2.40 1.31 -6.40
C PHE A 383 2.88 2.75 -6.13
N VAL A 384 2.33 3.39 -5.09
CA VAL A 384 2.69 4.77 -4.74
C VAL A 384 4.13 4.88 -4.23
N ASN A 385 4.65 3.86 -3.52
CA ASN A 385 6.07 3.80 -3.16
C ASN A 385 6.96 3.74 -4.40
N ILE A 386 6.59 2.99 -5.43
CA ILE A 386 7.34 2.95 -6.68
C ILE A 386 7.35 4.34 -7.36
N LEU A 387 6.21 5.01 -7.41
CA LEU A 387 6.13 6.37 -7.97
C LEU A 387 7.02 7.35 -7.21
N LEU A 388 7.10 7.23 -5.88
CA LEU A 388 7.99 8.04 -5.04
C LEU A 388 9.46 7.71 -5.30
N ASP A 389 9.83 6.43 -5.33
CA ASP A 389 11.20 5.97 -5.57
C ASP A 389 11.71 6.37 -6.96
N LYS A 390 10.84 6.38 -7.96
CA LYS A 390 11.13 6.87 -9.33
C LYS A 390 10.98 8.40 -9.48
N ARG A 391 10.75 9.12 -8.38
CA ARG A 391 10.59 10.59 -8.34
C ARG A 391 9.51 11.12 -9.29
N ILE A 392 8.44 10.35 -9.48
CA ILE A 392 7.26 10.74 -10.27
C ILE A 392 6.34 11.61 -9.43
N ILE A 393 6.26 11.32 -8.14
CA ILE A 393 5.51 12.10 -7.15
C ILE A 393 6.46 12.62 -6.07
N THR A 394 6.02 13.67 -5.37
CA THR A 394 6.73 14.20 -4.18
C THR A 394 6.31 13.45 -2.91
N SER A 395 7.01 13.71 -1.80
CA SER A 395 6.63 13.20 -0.47
C SER A 395 5.27 13.70 0.00
N GLU A 396 4.87 14.90 -0.41
CA GLU A 396 3.57 15.50 -0.13
C GLU A 396 2.45 14.73 -0.83
N THR A 397 2.61 14.46 -2.13
CA THR A 397 1.66 13.65 -2.90
C THR A 397 1.59 12.22 -2.36
N PHE A 398 2.74 11.64 -2.03
CA PHE A 398 2.80 10.32 -1.39
C PHE A 398 2.00 10.29 -0.09
N THR A 399 2.20 11.30 0.77
CA THR A 399 1.49 11.41 2.06
C THR A 399 -0.02 11.57 1.86
N ALA A 400 -0.44 12.43 0.92
CA ALA A 400 -1.85 12.62 0.58
C ALA A 400 -2.50 11.31 0.07
N LEU A 401 -1.83 10.58 -0.81
CA LEU A 401 -2.29 9.30 -1.34
C LEU A 401 -2.33 8.21 -0.25
N LEU A 402 -1.36 8.17 0.65
CA LEU A 402 -1.34 7.23 1.77
C LEU A 402 -2.50 7.47 2.74
N LEU A 403 -2.76 8.74 3.09
CA LEU A 403 -3.91 9.12 3.92
C LEU A 403 -5.23 8.74 3.24
N MET A 404 -5.36 8.98 1.93
CA MET A 404 -6.51 8.58 1.13
C MET A 404 -6.71 7.05 1.17
N ALA A 405 -5.64 6.26 1.01
CA ALA A 405 -5.71 4.80 1.05
C ALA A 405 -6.17 4.26 2.41
N VAL A 406 -5.61 4.81 3.49
CA VAL A 406 -5.97 4.48 4.87
C VAL A 406 -7.44 4.80 5.11
N ALA A 407 -7.87 6.03 4.84
CA ALA A 407 -9.24 6.48 5.04
C ALA A 407 -10.25 5.68 4.20
N SER A 408 -9.93 5.44 2.93
CA SER A 408 -10.77 4.63 2.03
C SER A 408 -10.98 3.21 2.55
N THR A 409 -9.91 2.56 3.00
CA THR A 409 -9.97 1.19 3.55
C THR A 409 -10.75 1.14 4.87
N MET A 410 -10.56 2.13 5.75
CA MET A 410 -11.31 2.23 7.01
C MET A 410 -12.81 2.45 6.81
N LEU A 411 -13.22 3.13 5.74
CA LEU A 411 -14.63 3.35 5.42
C LEU A 411 -15.32 2.09 4.87
N THR A 412 -14.58 1.11 4.35
CA THR A 412 -15.18 -0.05 3.66
C THR A 412 -16.13 -0.85 4.55
N VAL A 413 -15.66 -1.32 5.72
CA VAL A 413 -16.47 -2.17 6.62
C VAL A 413 -17.70 -1.44 7.18
N PRO A 414 -17.57 -0.22 7.74
CA PRO A 414 -18.74 0.53 8.24
C PRO A 414 -19.81 0.78 7.16
N MET A 415 -19.41 0.95 5.92
CA MET A 415 -20.33 1.23 4.82
C MET A 415 -20.98 -0.04 4.24
N VAL A 416 -20.28 -1.18 4.29
CA VAL A 416 -20.75 -2.46 3.73
C VAL A 416 -21.62 -3.22 4.72
N TYR A 417 -21.23 -3.29 6.00
CA TYR A 417 -21.88 -4.11 7.01
C TYR A 417 -23.40 -3.89 7.13
N PRO A 418 -23.91 -2.64 7.27
CA PRO A 418 -25.36 -2.41 7.37
C PRO A 418 -26.12 -2.77 6.09
N LYS A 419 -25.46 -2.68 4.92
CA LYS A 419 -26.08 -3.01 3.63
C LYS A 419 -26.22 -4.54 3.46
N LEU A 420 -25.21 -5.29 3.89
CA LEU A 420 -25.23 -6.75 3.91
C LEU A 420 -26.31 -7.29 4.85
N GLN A 421 -26.47 -6.69 6.02
CA GLN A 421 -27.53 -7.09 6.95
C GLN A 421 -28.93 -6.87 6.35
N ARG A 422 -29.18 -5.70 5.76
CA ARG A 422 -30.46 -5.41 5.07
C ARG A 422 -30.73 -6.41 3.93
N MET A 423 -29.71 -6.78 3.17
CA MET A 423 -29.87 -7.75 2.08
C MET A 423 -30.21 -9.13 2.61
N LYS A 424 -29.58 -9.60 3.70
CA LYS A 424 -29.91 -10.88 4.37
C LYS A 424 -31.36 -10.89 4.89
N GLU A 425 -31.82 -9.80 5.51
CA GLU A 425 -33.20 -9.64 6.00
C GLU A 425 -34.23 -9.68 4.86
N LEU A 426 -33.94 -9.06 3.72
CA LEU A 426 -34.83 -9.09 2.55
C LEU A 426 -34.95 -10.49 1.94
N ILE A 427 -33.85 -11.24 1.88
CA ILE A 427 -33.86 -12.63 1.40
C ILE A 427 -34.66 -13.50 2.36
N PHE A 428 -34.46 -13.36 3.67
CA PHE A 428 -35.20 -14.13 4.69
C PHE A 428 -36.70 -13.84 4.73
N ARG A 429 -37.14 -12.64 4.34
CA ARG A 429 -38.57 -12.29 4.24
C ARG A 429 -39.21 -12.76 2.94
N ALA A 430 -38.42 -13.10 1.92
CA ALA A 430 -38.89 -13.57 0.62
C ALA A 430 -38.93 -15.09 0.50
N THR A 431 -38.32 -15.80 1.45
CA THR A 431 -38.43 -17.29 1.66
C THR A 431 -39.44 -17.61 2.69
#